data_d824bf04a6d700b98ad0d5650dd437b1
#
_entry.id   d824bf04a6d700b98ad0d5650dd437b1
#
_cell.length_a   1.000
_cell.length_b   1.000
_cell.length_c   1.000
_cell.angle_alpha   90.00
_cell.angle_beta   90.00
_cell.angle_gamma   90.00
#
_symmetry.space_group_name_H-M   'P 1'
#
loop_
_entity.id
_entity.type
_entity.pdbx_description
1 polymer ?
#
loop_
_entity_poly.entity_id
_entity_poly.type
_entity_poly.pdbx_seq_one_letter_code
_entity_poly.pdbx_strand_id
1 'polypeptide(L)'
;MCIRDRINITDYIVEENEIKGAFGFSIEEGTAYEIRAKKVLCATGGAAGLYRPNNPGFSHHKMWYPPFNTGAGYAMGIRAGAEMTTFEMRFIALRCKDTIAPTGTIAQGVGAKQVNAKGEVYEDKYGLTTSERVYGTVMENLEGRGPCYLRTEGITAEQDESLKKAYLNMAPSQTLKWLEAAGGPSEENVEIEGTEPYIVGGHTASGYWVDNNRETTIHGLFAAGDVAGGCPQKYVTGALAEGEIAAQAIAERLEGSGKGFVVNEVADSELSENAFAKKSEYERFLNNKQGLVDIEQTEEAMQKIMDQYAGGISTDYQYNEARLELADEKIKFLEKSCLLYTSDA
;
A
#
# COMPACT_ATOMS: atom_id res chain seq x y z
N MET A 1 13.06 13.56 22.39
CA MET A 1 12.16 12.60 21.73
C MET A 1 12.60 11.22 22.17
N CYS A 2 11.69 10.42 22.72
CA CYS A 2 11.99 9.03 23.05
C CYS A 2 11.63 8.19 21.82
N ILE A 3 12.59 7.44 21.28
CA ILE A 3 12.38 6.54 20.15
C ILE A 3 12.49 5.11 20.69
N ARG A 4 11.49 4.30 20.42
CA ARG A 4 11.54 2.86 20.53
C ARG A 4 11.27 2.31 19.14
N ASP A 5 12.28 1.84 18.48
CA ASP A 5 12.22 1.30 17.13
C ASP A 5 12.12 -0.24 17.13
N ARG A 6 11.89 -0.83 15.96
CA ARG A 6 11.84 -2.28 15.72
C ARG A 6 10.77 -3.01 16.54
N ILE A 7 9.70 -2.31 16.92
CA ILE A 7 8.51 -2.92 17.50
C ILE A 7 7.43 -2.97 16.42
N ASN A 8 6.96 -4.18 16.12
CA ASN A 8 5.83 -4.40 15.23
C ASN A 8 4.54 -4.23 16.03
N ILE A 9 3.80 -3.16 15.75
CA ILE A 9 2.50 -2.91 16.36
C ILE A 9 1.45 -3.74 15.62
N THR A 10 0.63 -4.46 16.36
CA THR A 10 -0.37 -5.39 15.81
C THR A 10 -1.80 -4.98 16.10
N ASP A 11 -2.08 -4.38 17.25
CA ASP A 11 -3.43 -4.03 17.67
C ASP A 11 -3.44 -2.77 18.54
N TYR A 12 -4.56 -2.03 18.49
CA TYR A 12 -4.83 -0.95 19.42
C TYR A 12 -5.49 -1.43 20.70
N ILE A 13 -5.21 -0.75 21.79
CA ILE A 13 -5.91 -0.90 23.06
C ILE A 13 -6.98 0.19 23.13
N VAL A 14 -8.24 -0.19 23.01
CA VAL A 14 -9.38 0.73 23.03
C VAL A 14 -10.33 0.34 24.15
N GLU A 15 -10.73 1.31 24.97
CA GLU A 15 -11.69 1.15 26.06
C GLU A 15 -12.73 2.26 25.93
N GLU A 16 -14.02 1.92 25.92
CA GLU A 16 -15.12 2.88 25.80
C GLU A 16 -14.95 3.88 24.62
N ASN A 17 -14.54 3.38 23.47
CA ASN A 17 -14.23 4.15 22.26
C ASN A 17 -13.11 5.20 22.42
N GLU A 18 -12.23 5.02 23.39
CA GLU A 18 -11.05 5.85 23.59
C GLU A 18 -9.77 5.01 23.50
N ILE A 19 -8.76 5.54 22.79
CA ILE A 19 -7.45 4.90 22.68
C ILE A 19 -6.74 4.91 24.04
N LYS A 20 -6.19 3.77 24.44
CA LYS A 20 -5.38 3.61 25.65
C LYS A 20 -3.96 3.17 25.34
N GLY A 21 -3.67 2.83 24.08
CA GLY A 21 -2.36 2.39 23.65
C GLY A 21 -2.39 1.37 22.52
N ALA A 22 -1.39 0.51 22.50
CA ALA A 22 -1.22 -0.53 21.49
C ALA A 22 -0.48 -1.75 22.03
N PHE A 23 -0.69 -2.90 21.38
CA PHE A 23 0.13 -4.09 21.56
C PHE A 23 1.14 -4.22 20.42
N GLY A 24 2.28 -4.78 20.72
CA GLY A 24 3.31 -5.07 19.73
C GLY A 24 4.35 -6.06 20.22
N PHE A 25 5.28 -6.41 19.34
CA PHE A 25 6.39 -7.29 19.68
C PHE A 25 7.66 -6.88 18.94
N SER A 26 8.81 -7.22 19.51
CA SER A 26 10.11 -7.12 18.85
C SER A 26 10.59 -8.52 18.48
N ILE A 27 10.90 -8.70 17.19
CA ILE A 27 11.50 -9.95 16.68
C ILE A 27 12.93 -10.09 17.20
N GLU A 28 13.68 -9.01 17.27
CA GLU A 28 15.09 -9.02 17.69
C GLU A 28 15.24 -9.37 19.18
N GLU A 29 14.37 -8.83 20.03
CA GLU A 29 14.42 -9.03 21.49
C GLU A 29 13.58 -10.24 21.93
N GLY A 30 12.69 -10.77 21.07
CA GLY A 30 11.72 -11.81 21.43
C GLY A 30 10.74 -11.37 22.52
N THR A 31 10.46 -10.06 22.60
CA THR A 31 9.70 -9.44 23.69
C THR A 31 8.36 -8.92 23.20
N ALA A 32 7.29 -9.20 23.94
CA ALA A 32 5.98 -8.59 23.74
C ALA A 32 5.88 -7.27 24.53
N TYR A 33 5.17 -6.31 23.97
CA TYR A 33 4.99 -4.99 24.55
C TYR A 33 3.51 -4.65 24.69
N GLU A 34 3.13 -4.16 25.86
CA GLU A 34 1.93 -3.36 26.06
C GLU A 34 2.34 -1.90 26.20
N ILE A 35 1.97 -1.09 25.23
CA ILE A 35 2.33 0.34 25.16
C ILE A 35 1.11 1.13 25.59
N ARG A 36 1.14 1.76 26.77
CA ARG A 36 0.10 2.66 27.24
C ARG A 36 0.36 4.08 26.77
N ALA A 37 -0.63 4.70 26.12
CA ALA A 37 -0.52 6.03 25.57
C ALA A 37 -1.83 6.79 25.71
N LYS A 38 -1.75 8.09 26.01
CA LYS A 38 -2.93 8.97 26.08
C LYS A 38 -3.48 9.30 24.70
N LYS A 39 -2.60 9.40 23.69
CA LYS A 39 -2.91 9.65 22.29
C LYS A 39 -2.00 8.82 21.41
N VAL A 40 -2.53 8.38 20.26
CA VAL A 40 -1.79 7.60 19.28
C VAL A 40 -1.95 8.24 17.91
N LEU A 41 -0.88 8.36 17.16
CA LEU A 41 -0.89 8.77 15.76
C LEU A 41 -0.52 7.59 14.87
N CYS A 42 -1.43 7.15 14.02
CA CYS A 42 -1.18 6.18 12.96
C CYS A 42 -0.61 6.90 11.73
N ALA A 43 0.58 6.53 11.33
CA ALA A 43 1.27 7.08 10.15
C ALA A 43 1.95 5.95 9.34
N THR A 44 1.25 4.83 9.18
CA THR A 44 1.79 3.58 8.61
C THR A 44 1.84 3.58 7.09
N GLY A 45 1.35 4.62 6.44
CA GLY A 45 1.29 4.68 4.97
C GLY A 45 0.16 3.84 4.38
N GLY A 46 0.18 3.68 3.06
CA GLY A 46 -0.79 2.91 2.31
C GLY A 46 -0.55 1.40 2.36
N ALA A 47 -1.37 0.63 1.64
CA ALA A 47 -1.22 -0.80 1.48
C ALA A 47 -0.81 -1.17 0.06
N ALA A 48 0.28 -1.93 -0.03
CA ALA A 48 0.75 -2.62 -1.21
C ALA A 48 0.69 -4.14 -0.94
N GLY A 49 1.05 -4.96 -1.91
CA GLY A 49 1.12 -6.41 -1.70
C GLY A 49 -0.22 -7.11 -1.52
N LEU A 50 -1.34 -6.42 -1.74
CA LEU A 50 -2.67 -7.02 -1.69
C LEU A 50 -3.04 -7.68 -3.02
N TYR A 51 -2.51 -7.19 -4.12
CA TYR A 51 -2.73 -7.69 -5.47
C TYR A 51 -1.44 -8.25 -6.04
N ARG A 52 -1.58 -9.23 -6.94
CA ARG A 52 -0.42 -9.81 -7.60
C ARG A 52 0.23 -8.78 -8.53
N PRO A 53 1.52 -8.48 -8.35
CA PRO A 53 2.26 -7.66 -9.30
C PRO A 53 2.35 -8.32 -10.69
N ASN A 54 2.17 -7.53 -11.73
CA ASN A 54 2.30 -8.00 -13.10
C ASN A 54 3.69 -7.73 -13.65
N ASN A 55 4.68 -8.41 -13.09
CA ASN A 55 6.08 -8.30 -13.53
C ASN A 55 6.65 -9.67 -13.86
N PRO A 56 7.48 -9.79 -14.90
CA PRO A 56 8.26 -10.99 -15.13
C PRO A 56 9.13 -11.33 -13.91
N GLY A 57 9.11 -12.59 -13.49
CA GLY A 57 9.83 -13.02 -12.30
C GLY A 57 9.33 -12.28 -11.05
N PHE A 58 8.05 -12.44 -10.77
CA PHE A 58 7.38 -11.93 -9.58
C PHE A 58 8.25 -12.02 -8.34
N SER A 59 8.41 -10.92 -7.65
CA SER A 59 9.01 -10.87 -6.31
C SER A 59 8.52 -9.64 -5.56
N HIS A 60 8.54 -9.68 -4.24
CA HIS A 60 8.25 -8.53 -3.38
C HIS A 60 9.07 -7.28 -3.74
N HIS A 61 10.28 -7.46 -4.23
CA HIS A 61 11.16 -6.37 -4.63
C HIS A 61 10.79 -5.71 -5.97
N LYS A 62 9.77 -6.22 -6.66
CA LYS A 62 9.28 -5.67 -7.93
C LYS A 62 7.95 -4.97 -7.80
N MET A 63 7.70 -4.34 -6.66
CA MET A 63 6.53 -3.51 -6.39
C MET A 63 6.97 -2.06 -6.22
N TRP A 64 6.12 -1.13 -6.62
CA TRP A 64 6.40 0.30 -6.49
C TRP A 64 6.38 0.78 -5.04
N TYR A 65 5.35 0.38 -4.28
CA TYR A 65 5.28 0.65 -2.85
C TYR A 65 6.15 -0.33 -2.06
N PRO A 66 6.57 0.04 -0.84
CA PRO A 66 7.25 -0.89 0.03
C PRO A 66 6.45 -2.19 0.17
N PRO A 67 7.01 -3.34 -0.18
CA PRO A 67 6.27 -4.60 -0.26
C PRO A 67 5.74 -5.09 1.09
N PHE A 68 6.35 -4.62 2.19
CA PHE A 68 5.94 -4.98 3.56
C PHE A 68 4.83 -4.08 4.12
N ASN A 69 4.42 -3.03 3.41
CA ASN A 69 3.24 -2.23 3.75
C ASN A 69 1.98 -2.92 3.25
N THR A 70 1.57 -3.99 3.91
CA THR A 70 0.44 -4.83 3.49
C THR A 70 -0.90 -4.43 4.11
N GLY A 71 -0.97 -3.23 4.71
CA GLY A 71 -2.22 -2.69 5.27
C GLY A 71 -2.44 -2.97 6.74
N ALA A 72 -1.39 -3.35 7.50
CA ALA A 72 -1.51 -3.60 8.95
C ALA A 72 -2.12 -2.42 9.70
N GLY A 73 -1.77 -1.17 9.33
CA GLY A 73 -2.34 0.04 9.93
C GLY A 73 -3.85 0.15 9.72
N TYR A 74 -4.35 -0.18 8.54
CA TYR A 74 -5.79 -0.25 8.29
C TYR A 74 -6.45 -1.37 9.09
N ALA A 75 -5.85 -2.56 9.08
CA ALA A 75 -6.38 -3.73 9.79
C ALA A 75 -6.52 -3.48 11.29
N MET A 76 -5.54 -2.83 11.92
CA MET A 76 -5.61 -2.43 13.33
C MET A 76 -6.81 -1.53 13.61
N GLY A 77 -7.04 -0.53 12.75
CA GLY A 77 -8.16 0.39 12.91
C GLY A 77 -9.53 -0.30 12.73
N ILE A 78 -9.65 -1.14 11.70
CA ILE A 78 -10.87 -1.90 11.43
C ILE A 78 -11.21 -2.82 12.62
N ARG A 79 -10.23 -3.56 13.14
CA ARG A 79 -10.43 -4.43 14.31
C ARG A 79 -10.78 -3.65 15.57
N ALA A 80 -10.27 -2.43 15.70
CA ALA A 80 -10.57 -1.53 16.81
C ALA A 80 -11.94 -0.81 16.67
N GLY A 81 -12.62 -0.92 15.52
CA GLY A 81 -13.90 -0.29 15.27
C GLY A 81 -13.82 1.13 14.70
N ALA A 82 -12.66 1.56 14.20
CA ALA A 82 -12.54 2.84 13.50
C ALA A 82 -13.28 2.80 12.15
N GLU A 83 -13.98 3.87 11.83
CA GLU A 83 -14.59 4.03 10.50
C GLU A 83 -13.52 4.31 9.44
N MET A 84 -13.76 3.78 8.24
CA MET A 84 -12.89 3.93 7.08
C MET A 84 -13.64 4.56 5.92
N THR A 85 -12.90 5.15 4.97
CA THR A 85 -13.43 5.73 3.74
C THR A 85 -13.04 4.90 2.51
N THR A 86 -13.94 4.79 1.56
CA THR A 86 -13.73 4.49 0.13
C THR A 86 -12.65 3.44 -0.23
N PHE A 87 -12.57 2.29 0.44
CA PHE A 87 -11.62 1.22 0.07
C PHE A 87 -11.84 0.64 -1.34
N GLU A 88 -13.01 0.86 -1.92
CA GLU A 88 -13.28 0.56 -3.33
C GLU A 88 -12.48 1.44 -4.29
N MET A 89 -12.04 2.61 -3.85
CA MET A 89 -11.18 3.51 -4.61
C MET A 89 -9.73 3.05 -4.49
N ARG A 90 -9.21 2.46 -5.55
CA ARG A 90 -7.85 1.92 -5.61
C ARG A 90 -7.00 2.77 -6.53
N PHE A 91 -5.74 2.93 -6.20
CA PHE A 91 -4.76 3.60 -7.04
C PHE A 91 -4.13 2.61 -8.02
N ILE A 92 -4.23 2.93 -9.30
CA ILE A 92 -3.59 2.22 -10.39
C ILE A 92 -2.77 3.26 -11.15
N ALA A 93 -1.46 3.11 -11.14
CA ALA A 93 -0.57 4.01 -11.86
C ALA A 93 -0.30 3.51 -13.28
N LEU A 94 -0.01 4.44 -14.18
CA LEU A 94 0.56 4.10 -15.48
C LEU A 94 2.06 3.83 -15.30
N ARG A 95 2.54 2.69 -15.77
CA ARG A 95 3.95 2.30 -15.72
C ARG A 95 4.48 1.93 -17.09
N CYS A 96 5.79 1.94 -17.23
CA CYS A 96 6.43 1.23 -18.32
C CYS A 96 6.24 -0.27 -18.09
N LYS A 97 5.79 -0.97 -19.10
CA LYS A 97 5.51 -2.42 -19.00
C LYS A 97 6.72 -3.19 -18.47
N ASP A 98 6.44 -4.16 -17.61
CA ASP A 98 7.45 -5.02 -16.98
C ASP A 98 8.48 -4.28 -16.10
N THR A 99 8.15 -3.08 -15.62
CA THR A 99 8.94 -2.34 -14.65
C THR A 99 8.19 -2.15 -13.34
N ILE A 100 8.88 -1.71 -12.29
CA ILE A 100 8.29 -1.55 -10.95
C ILE A 100 7.73 -0.15 -10.69
N ALA A 101 8.18 0.85 -11.43
CA ALA A 101 7.89 2.23 -11.09
C ALA A 101 6.75 2.81 -11.93
N PRO A 102 5.89 3.67 -11.37
CA PRO A 102 4.81 4.35 -12.08
C PRO A 102 5.39 5.47 -12.93
N THR A 103 6.23 5.11 -13.86
CA THR A 103 7.05 6.00 -14.67
C THR A 103 6.55 6.15 -16.10
N GLY A 104 5.36 5.64 -16.37
CA GLY A 104 4.71 5.81 -17.66
C GLY A 104 4.49 7.28 -18.06
N THR A 105 4.65 8.23 -17.14
CA THR A 105 4.53 9.65 -17.43
C THR A 105 5.87 10.36 -17.67
N ILE A 106 7.01 9.73 -17.42
CA ILE A 106 8.34 10.38 -17.59
C ILE A 106 8.54 10.88 -19.01
N ALA A 107 8.21 10.06 -20.00
CA ALA A 107 8.38 10.42 -21.40
C ALA A 107 7.53 11.62 -21.85
N GLN A 108 6.51 11.99 -21.08
CA GLN A 108 5.74 13.21 -21.36
C GLN A 108 6.56 14.48 -21.17
N GLY A 109 7.62 14.44 -20.37
CA GLY A 109 8.58 15.53 -20.25
C GLY A 109 9.27 15.91 -21.56
N VAL A 110 9.31 15.00 -22.53
CA VAL A 110 9.79 15.26 -23.91
C VAL A 110 8.64 15.38 -24.92
N GLY A 111 7.40 15.53 -24.44
CA GLY A 111 6.22 15.71 -25.29
C GLY A 111 5.64 14.41 -25.86
N ALA A 112 6.04 13.26 -25.36
CA ALA A 112 5.52 11.97 -25.82
C ALA A 112 4.00 11.88 -25.58
N LYS A 113 3.28 11.42 -26.62
CA LYS A 113 1.84 11.19 -26.60
C LYS A 113 1.52 9.73 -26.40
N GLN A 114 0.40 9.43 -25.72
CA GLN A 114 -0.10 8.08 -25.63
C GLN A 114 -0.70 7.65 -26.97
N VAL A 115 -0.21 6.54 -27.50
CA VAL A 115 -0.66 5.96 -28.76
C VAL A 115 -1.00 4.48 -28.61
N ASN A 116 -1.95 4.00 -29.38
CA ASN A 116 -2.28 2.59 -29.48
C ASN A 116 -1.36 1.85 -30.47
N ALA A 117 -1.58 0.56 -30.68
CA ALA A 117 -0.79 -0.28 -31.60
C ALA A 117 -0.84 0.19 -33.06
N LYS A 118 -1.84 1.00 -33.44
CA LYS A 118 -1.96 1.59 -34.78
C LYS A 118 -1.25 2.95 -34.91
N GLY A 119 -0.64 3.44 -33.82
CA GLY A 119 -0.02 4.76 -33.76
C GLY A 119 -1.01 5.92 -33.60
N GLU A 120 -2.29 5.64 -33.35
CA GLU A 120 -3.32 6.65 -33.13
C GLU A 120 -3.20 7.23 -31.72
N VAL A 121 -3.18 8.55 -31.61
CA VAL A 121 -3.22 9.24 -30.30
C VAL A 121 -4.62 9.09 -29.71
N TYR A 122 -4.70 8.61 -28.47
CA TYR A 122 -5.98 8.37 -27.81
C TYR A 122 -6.18 9.19 -26.53
N GLU A 123 -5.16 9.89 -26.04
CA GLU A 123 -5.25 10.65 -24.79
C GLU A 123 -6.33 11.73 -24.83
N ASP A 124 -6.56 12.36 -25.97
CA ASP A 124 -7.61 13.37 -26.15
C ASP A 124 -9.03 12.81 -26.02
N LYS A 125 -9.20 11.50 -26.26
CA LYS A 125 -10.49 10.81 -26.15
C LYS A 125 -10.87 10.53 -24.68
N TYR A 126 -9.88 10.25 -23.83
CA TYR A 126 -10.12 9.80 -22.46
C TYR A 126 -9.75 10.84 -21.41
N GLY A 127 -8.84 11.76 -21.70
CA GLY A 127 -8.37 12.80 -20.83
C GLY A 127 -6.90 12.65 -20.42
N LEU A 128 -6.39 13.64 -19.68
CA LEU A 128 -4.97 13.81 -19.40
C LEU A 128 -4.60 13.67 -17.92
N THR A 129 -5.57 13.49 -17.01
CA THR A 129 -5.27 13.21 -15.60
C THR A 129 -4.66 11.83 -15.44
N THR A 130 -4.00 11.57 -14.32
CA THR A 130 -3.36 10.28 -14.04
C THR A 130 -4.34 9.12 -14.21
N SER A 131 -5.54 9.25 -13.65
CA SER A 131 -6.57 8.19 -13.72
C SER A 131 -7.11 8.01 -15.14
N GLU A 132 -7.35 9.08 -15.87
CA GLU A 132 -7.85 9.04 -17.26
C GLU A 132 -6.83 8.40 -18.21
N ARG A 133 -5.54 8.64 -18.01
CA ARG A 133 -4.46 8.04 -18.79
C ARG A 133 -4.40 6.53 -18.64
N VAL A 134 -4.52 6.04 -17.40
CA VAL A 134 -4.60 4.60 -17.14
C VAL A 134 -5.87 4.01 -17.71
N TYR A 135 -7.01 4.67 -17.48
CA TYR A 135 -8.31 4.25 -18.01
C TYR A 135 -8.28 4.15 -19.54
N GLY A 136 -7.73 5.16 -20.23
CA GLY A 136 -7.58 5.14 -21.67
C GLY A 136 -6.74 3.96 -22.17
N THR A 137 -5.64 3.66 -21.50
CA THR A 137 -4.78 2.51 -21.82
C THR A 137 -5.53 1.19 -21.66
N VAL A 138 -6.29 1.03 -20.57
CA VAL A 138 -7.11 -0.16 -20.33
C VAL A 138 -8.19 -0.31 -21.40
N MET A 139 -8.89 0.78 -21.74
CA MET A 139 -9.94 0.75 -22.75
C MET A 139 -9.41 0.45 -24.15
N GLU A 140 -8.26 1.00 -24.53
CA GLU A 140 -7.63 0.66 -25.82
C GLU A 140 -7.24 -0.82 -25.90
N ASN A 141 -6.74 -1.39 -24.80
CA ASN A 141 -6.44 -2.82 -24.73
C ASN A 141 -7.72 -3.68 -24.83
N LEU A 142 -8.76 -3.35 -24.06
CA LEU A 142 -10.05 -4.06 -24.07
C LEU A 142 -10.74 -4.03 -25.45
N GLU A 143 -10.62 -2.92 -26.15
CA GLU A 143 -11.18 -2.75 -27.51
C GLU A 143 -10.29 -3.36 -28.62
N GLY A 144 -9.21 -4.05 -28.24
CA GLY A 144 -8.32 -4.75 -29.18
C GLY A 144 -7.41 -3.83 -29.98
N ARG A 145 -7.15 -2.60 -29.50
CA ARG A 145 -6.23 -1.65 -30.12
C ARG A 145 -4.88 -1.53 -29.42
N GLY A 146 -4.68 -2.29 -28.33
CA GLY A 146 -3.38 -2.40 -27.66
C GLY A 146 -2.39 -3.30 -28.43
N PRO A 147 -1.12 -3.37 -28.01
CA PRO A 147 -0.58 -2.67 -26.86
C PRO A 147 -0.49 -1.15 -27.04
N CYS A 148 -0.37 -0.44 -25.90
CA CYS A 148 -0.28 1.02 -25.89
C CYS A 148 1.13 1.49 -25.55
N TYR A 149 1.49 2.65 -26.07
CA TYR A 149 2.84 3.21 -25.96
C TYR A 149 2.82 4.70 -25.64
N LEU A 150 3.91 5.18 -25.04
CA LEU A 150 4.32 6.57 -25.15
C LEU A 150 5.19 6.70 -26.40
N ARG A 151 4.78 7.52 -27.35
CA ARG A 151 5.50 7.70 -28.61
C ARG A 151 6.73 8.57 -28.38
N THR A 152 7.88 7.93 -28.25
CA THR A 152 9.19 8.54 -28.07
C THR A 152 10.03 8.43 -29.33
N GLU A 153 9.64 7.60 -30.28
CA GLU A 153 10.30 7.49 -31.58
C GLU A 153 10.38 8.86 -32.28
N GLY A 154 11.55 9.22 -32.76
CA GLY A 154 11.78 10.47 -33.47
C GLY A 154 12.04 11.69 -32.58
N ILE A 155 12.20 11.56 -31.28
CA ILE A 155 12.68 12.64 -30.41
C ILE A 155 14.13 13.05 -30.77
N THR A 156 14.54 14.25 -30.39
CA THR A 156 15.89 14.72 -30.65
C THR A 156 16.94 13.97 -29.84
N ALA A 157 18.21 13.99 -30.27
CA ALA A 157 19.31 13.37 -29.53
C ALA A 157 19.46 13.92 -28.09
N GLU A 158 19.18 15.23 -27.89
CA GLU A 158 19.21 15.85 -26.58
C GLU A 158 18.06 15.34 -25.69
N GLN A 159 16.86 15.19 -26.25
CA GLN A 159 15.71 14.62 -25.56
C GLN A 159 15.94 13.13 -25.24
N ASP A 160 16.52 12.38 -26.15
CA ASP A 160 16.88 10.98 -25.96
C ASP A 160 17.85 10.80 -24.77
N GLU A 161 18.93 11.57 -24.72
CA GLU A 161 19.87 11.54 -23.61
C GLU A 161 19.25 11.96 -22.28
N SER A 162 18.42 13.02 -22.30
CA SER A 162 17.69 13.49 -21.13
C SER A 162 16.74 12.41 -20.60
N LEU A 163 16.03 11.76 -21.52
CA LEU A 163 15.07 10.71 -21.16
C LEU A 163 15.77 9.46 -20.61
N LYS A 164 16.88 9.03 -21.21
CA LYS A 164 17.71 7.95 -20.69
C LYS A 164 18.18 8.22 -19.25
N LYS A 165 18.63 9.44 -18.96
CA LYS A 165 19.03 9.85 -17.61
C LYS A 165 17.86 9.82 -16.61
N ALA A 166 16.69 10.30 -17.02
CA ALA A 166 15.50 10.28 -16.17
C ALA A 166 15.06 8.85 -15.85
N TYR A 167 15.02 7.97 -16.83
CA TYR A 167 14.67 6.56 -16.60
C TYR A 167 15.75 5.81 -15.80
N LEU A 168 17.02 6.11 -15.98
CA LEU A 168 18.09 5.51 -15.18
C LEU A 168 17.90 5.79 -13.69
N ASN A 169 17.42 6.99 -13.35
CA ASN A 169 17.18 7.37 -11.96
C ASN A 169 15.88 6.81 -11.38
N MET A 170 14.81 6.73 -12.19
CA MET A 170 13.47 6.43 -11.68
C MET A 170 12.95 5.05 -12.06
N ALA A 171 13.40 4.49 -13.17
CA ALA A 171 13.02 3.17 -13.67
C ALA A 171 14.17 2.49 -14.38
N PRO A 172 15.26 2.15 -13.70
CA PRO A 172 16.46 1.58 -14.33
C PRO A 172 16.18 0.30 -15.15
N SER A 173 15.12 -0.42 -14.82
CA SER A 173 14.67 -1.59 -15.61
C SER A 173 14.35 -1.23 -17.06
N GLN A 174 13.80 -0.05 -17.33
CA GLN A 174 13.53 0.41 -18.68
C GLN A 174 14.83 0.72 -19.43
N THR A 175 15.82 1.30 -18.74
CA THR A 175 17.16 1.55 -19.31
C THR A 175 17.84 0.24 -19.69
N LEU A 176 17.71 -0.80 -18.87
CA LEU A 176 18.25 -2.13 -19.18
C LEU A 176 17.61 -2.73 -20.43
N LYS A 177 16.27 -2.60 -20.60
CA LYS A 177 15.59 -3.04 -21.83
C LYS A 177 16.19 -2.39 -23.09
N TRP A 178 16.42 -1.08 -23.06
CA TRP A 178 17.03 -0.39 -24.19
C TRP A 178 18.46 -0.85 -24.46
N LEU A 179 19.26 -1.10 -23.41
CA LEU A 179 20.62 -1.63 -23.56
C LEU A 179 20.62 -3.04 -24.15
N GLU A 180 19.73 -3.90 -23.72
CA GLU A 180 19.56 -5.26 -24.25
C GLU A 180 19.13 -5.26 -25.72
N ALA A 181 18.27 -4.31 -26.10
CA ALA A 181 17.83 -4.12 -27.48
C ALA A 181 18.85 -3.38 -28.35
N ALA A 182 19.98 -2.93 -27.76
CA ALA A 182 20.98 -2.06 -28.41
C ALA A 182 20.39 -0.77 -29.00
N GLY A 183 19.32 -0.24 -28.36
CA GLY A 183 18.56 0.92 -28.80
C GLY A 183 18.36 1.98 -27.71
N GLY A 184 17.39 2.87 -27.93
CA GLY A 184 17.05 3.93 -27.02
C GLY A 184 15.62 4.45 -27.25
N PRO A 185 15.18 5.42 -26.42
CA PRO A 185 13.83 5.97 -26.56
C PRO A 185 13.55 6.66 -27.89
N SER A 186 14.54 7.16 -28.59
CA SER A 186 14.37 7.75 -29.92
C SER A 186 14.14 6.72 -31.03
N GLU A 187 14.43 5.46 -30.78
CA GLU A 187 14.33 4.37 -31.76
C GLU A 187 13.16 3.45 -31.45
N GLU A 188 12.72 3.39 -30.20
CA GLU A 188 11.66 2.50 -29.74
C GLU A 188 10.71 3.22 -28.79
N ASN A 189 9.41 3.10 -29.05
CA ASN A 189 8.38 3.63 -28.18
C ASN A 189 8.34 2.89 -26.84
N VAL A 190 7.99 3.60 -25.78
CA VAL A 190 7.88 3.03 -24.44
C VAL A 190 6.52 2.39 -24.27
N GLU A 191 6.46 1.06 -24.22
CA GLU A 191 5.23 0.33 -23.92
C GLU A 191 4.76 0.62 -22.49
N ILE A 192 3.46 0.85 -22.33
CA ILE A 192 2.83 1.25 -21.07
C ILE A 192 1.66 0.34 -20.70
N GLU A 193 1.48 0.18 -19.41
CA GLU A 193 0.35 -0.56 -18.83
C GLU A 193 -0.02 -0.01 -17.46
N GLY A 194 -1.15 -0.43 -16.89
CA GLY A 194 -1.49 -0.14 -15.50
C GLY A 194 -0.70 -1.00 -14.52
N THR A 195 -0.40 -0.46 -13.34
CA THR A 195 0.16 -1.24 -12.23
C THR A 195 -0.91 -2.15 -11.60
N GLU A 196 -0.47 -3.07 -10.74
CA GLU A 196 -1.35 -3.66 -9.75
C GLU A 196 -2.00 -2.56 -8.88
N PRO A 197 -3.23 -2.79 -8.38
CA PRO A 197 -3.90 -1.80 -7.52
C PRO A 197 -3.25 -1.64 -6.15
N TYR A 198 -3.26 -0.41 -5.63
CA TYR A 198 -2.83 -0.05 -4.27
C TYR A 198 -3.96 0.64 -3.50
N ILE A 199 -3.98 0.47 -2.19
CA ILE A 199 -4.86 1.23 -1.28
C ILE A 199 -4.02 2.32 -0.65
N VAL A 200 -4.21 3.56 -1.10
CA VAL A 200 -3.32 4.67 -0.75
C VAL A 200 -4.12 5.95 -0.60
N GLY A 201 -4.35 6.39 0.62
CA GLY A 201 -5.12 7.59 0.90
C GLY A 201 -4.63 8.85 0.19
N GLY A 202 -3.32 8.96 -0.03
CA GLY A 202 -2.72 10.08 -0.76
C GLY A 202 -3.13 10.18 -2.24
N HIS A 203 -3.65 9.11 -2.82
CA HIS A 203 -4.07 9.07 -4.22
C HIS A 203 -5.57 8.84 -4.41
N THR A 204 -6.23 8.16 -3.46
CA THR A 204 -7.61 7.67 -3.62
C THR A 204 -8.56 8.19 -2.56
N ALA A 205 -8.10 8.91 -1.56
CA ALA A 205 -8.84 9.26 -0.36
C ALA A 205 -9.25 8.06 0.52
N SER A 206 -8.73 6.86 0.26
CA SER A 206 -9.00 5.64 1.03
C SER A 206 -8.22 5.63 2.34
N GLY A 207 -8.84 5.21 3.43
CA GLY A 207 -8.18 5.06 4.72
C GLY A 207 -9.05 5.41 5.89
N TYR A 208 -8.45 5.74 7.03
CA TYR A 208 -9.21 6.17 8.20
C TYR A 208 -10.08 7.38 7.88
N TRP A 209 -11.35 7.32 8.27
CA TRP A 209 -12.14 8.53 8.37
C TRP A 209 -11.55 9.41 9.47
N VAL A 210 -11.27 10.67 9.14
CA VAL A 210 -10.66 11.64 10.07
C VAL A 210 -11.38 12.97 9.99
N ASP A 211 -11.45 13.66 11.12
CA ASP A 211 -11.92 15.04 11.21
C ASP A 211 -10.87 16.06 10.72
N ASN A 212 -11.16 17.34 10.86
CA ASN A 212 -10.23 18.41 10.46
C ASN A 212 -8.95 18.43 11.29
N ASN A 213 -8.93 17.84 12.48
CA ASN A 213 -7.79 17.70 13.37
C ASN A 213 -7.02 16.39 13.13
N ARG A 214 -7.42 15.59 12.14
CA ARG A 214 -6.90 14.25 11.87
C ARG A 214 -7.22 13.21 12.95
N GLU A 215 -8.22 13.46 13.82
CA GLU A 215 -8.71 12.47 14.77
C GLU A 215 -9.67 11.52 14.07
N THR A 216 -9.55 10.23 14.36
CA THR A 216 -10.45 9.18 13.85
C THR A 216 -11.75 9.14 14.63
N THR A 217 -12.65 8.19 14.33
CA THR A 217 -13.86 7.94 15.12
C THR A 217 -13.57 7.33 16.50
N ILE A 218 -12.34 6.89 16.75
CA ILE A 218 -11.88 6.48 18.09
C ILE A 218 -11.20 7.67 18.75
N HIS A 219 -11.70 8.11 19.89
CA HIS A 219 -11.16 9.27 20.59
C HIS A 219 -9.69 9.08 20.96
N GLY A 220 -8.88 10.08 20.59
CA GLY A 220 -7.44 10.07 20.85
C GLY A 220 -6.60 9.26 19.89
N LEU A 221 -7.20 8.55 18.95
CA LEU A 221 -6.51 7.94 17.82
C LEU A 221 -6.55 8.90 16.63
N PHE A 222 -5.40 9.26 16.11
CA PHE A 222 -5.20 10.13 14.96
C PHE A 222 -4.62 9.34 13.79
N ALA A 223 -4.85 9.80 12.57
CA ALA A 223 -4.22 9.25 11.39
C ALA A 223 -3.78 10.35 10.43
N ALA A 224 -2.59 10.21 9.84
CA ALA A 224 -2.02 11.18 8.92
C ALA A 224 -1.24 10.52 7.78
N GLY A 225 -1.16 11.19 6.64
CA GLY A 225 -0.51 10.69 5.44
C GLY A 225 -1.37 9.67 4.70
N ASP A 226 -0.73 8.74 4.00
CA ASP A 226 -1.42 7.79 3.10
C ASP A 226 -2.34 6.79 3.81
N VAL A 227 -2.24 6.64 5.12
CA VAL A 227 -3.14 5.81 5.92
C VAL A 227 -4.47 6.54 6.24
N ALA A 228 -4.47 7.87 6.23
CA ALA A 228 -5.67 8.68 6.46
C ALA A 228 -6.42 8.89 5.14
N GLY A 229 -7.74 8.72 5.18
CA GLY A 229 -8.64 8.95 4.06
C GLY A 229 -9.05 10.41 3.88
N GLY A 230 -10.01 10.64 3.01
CA GLY A 230 -10.71 11.91 2.86
C GLY A 230 -10.04 12.99 2.02
N CYS A 231 -8.76 12.86 1.67
CA CYS A 231 -8.03 13.86 0.89
C CYS A 231 -7.11 13.18 -0.14
N PRO A 232 -7.47 13.11 -1.42
CA PRO A 232 -6.61 12.60 -2.47
C PRO A 232 -5.49 13.60 -2.81
N GLN A 233 -4.46 13.12 -3.51
CA GLN A 233 -3.31 13.90 -3.98
C GLN A 233 -2.48 14.58 -2.87
N LYS A 234 -2.40 13.94 -1.71
CA LYS A 234 -1.61 14.44 -0.58
C LYS A 234 -0.11 14.48 -0.89
N TYR A 235 0.41 13.40 -1.40
CA TYR A 235 1.84 13.20 -1.62
C TYR A 235 2.67 13.53 -0.35
N VAL A 236 3.95 13.82 -0.49
CA VAL A 236 4.83 14.18 0.64
C VAL A 236 4.36 15.47 1.30
N THR A 237 4.02 16.49 0.53
CA THR A 237 3.61 17.81 1.05
C THR A 237 2.35 17.71 1.88
N GLY A 238 1.33 16.99 1.39
CA GLY A 238 0.08 16.81 2.12
C GLY A 238 0.25 15.90 3.35
N ALA A 239 1.09 14.87 3.27
CA ALA A 239 1.39 14.01 4.42
C ALA A 239 2.09 14.79 5.54
N LEU A 240 3.02 15.69 5.21
CA LEU A 240 3.68 16.59 6.19
C LEU A 240 2.67 17.57 6.82
N ALA A 241 1.80 18.18 6.00
CA ALA A 241 0.77 19.09 6.50
C ALA A 241 -0.22 18.37 7.43
N GLU A 242 -0.67 17.18 7.10
CA GLU A 242 -1.53 16.38 7.98
C GLU A 242 -0.83 15.97 9.26
N GLY A 243 0.46 15.63 9.19
CA GLY A 243 1.28 15.35 10.37
C GLY A 243 1.39 16.56 11.31
N GLU A 244 1.56 17.75 10.75
CA GLU A 244 1.58 18.99 11.53
C GLU A 244 0.23 19.28 12.20
N ILE A 245 -0.87 19.18 11.46
CA ILE A 245 -2.24 19.36 12.00
C ILE A 245 -2.50 18.37 13.14
N ALA A 246 -2.20 17.09 12.94
CA ALA A 246 -2.37 16.06 13.96
C ALA A 246 -1.51 16.33 15.20
N ALA A 247 -0.25 16.73 15.00
CA ALA A 247 0.67 17.04 16.10
C ALA A 247 0.18 18.23 16.93
N GLN A 248 -0.30 19.29 16.30
CA GLN A 248 -0.88 20.46 17.00
C GLN A 248 -2.10 20.06 17.81
N ALA A 249 -3.05 19.34 17.22
CA ALA A 249 -4.25 18.87 17.90
C ALA A 249 -3.94 17.93 19.09
N ILE A 250 -2.96 17.05 18.93
CA ILE A 250 -2.49 16.18 20.02
C ILE A 250 -1.86 17.00 21.13
N ALA A 251 -1.03 17.98 20.80
CA ALA A 251 -0.36 18.83 21.77
C ALA A 251 -1.36 19.63 22.64
N GLU A 252 -2.37 20.23 22.00
CA GLU A 252 -3.45 20.96 22.69
C GLU A 252 -4.20 20.06 23.67
N ARG A 253 -4.53 18.79 23.25
CA ARG A 253 -5.25 17.85 24.11
C ARG A 253 -4.37 17.24 25.23
N LEU A 254 -3.07 17.41 25.15
CA LEU A 254 -2.11 16.97 26.17
C LEU A 254 -1.65 18.09 27.08
N GLU A 255 -2.14 19.34 26.91
CA GLU A 255 -1.81 20.45 27.79
C GLU A 255 -2.14 20.12 29.25
N GLY A 256 -1.17 20.38 30.14
CA GLY A 256 -1.27 20.03 31.56
C GLY A 256 -1.01 18.55 31.88
N SER A 257 -0.81 17.70 30.89
CA SER A 257 -0.40 16.31 31.11
C SER A 257 1.08 16.22 31.44
N GLY A 258 1.44 15.48 32.49
CA GLY A 258 2.84 15.23 32.83
C GLY A 258 3.62 14.62 31.66
N LYS A 259 4.85 15.05 31.47
CA LYS A 259 5.78 14.47 30.49
C LYS A 259 6.52 13.32 31.15
N GLY A 260 6.45 12.14 30.58
CA GLY A 260 7.22 11.00 31.06
C GLY A 260 7.02 9.77 30.17
N PHE A 261 8.09 9.02 30.03
CA PHE A 261 8.09 7.70 29.43
C PHE A 261 8.75 6.75 30.43
N VAL A 262 8.07 5.68 30.79
CA VAL A 262 8.56 4.67 31.71
C VAL A 262 8.47 3.32 31.02
N VAL A 263 9.54 2.55 31.04
CA VAL A 263 9.56 1.16 30.65
C VAL A 263 9.66 0.33 31.93
N ASN A 264 8.68 -0.52 32.16
CA ASN A 264 8.69 -1.48 33.24
C ASN A 264 8.71 -2.88 32.65
N GLU A 265 9.55 -3.74 33.18
CA GLU A 265 9.38 -5.19 33.02
C GLU A 265 8.33 -5.63 34.03
N VAL A 266 7.29 -6.30 33.51
CA VAL A 266 6.17 -6.72 34.31
C VAL A 266 6.11 -8.25 34.30
N ALA A 267 5.94 -8.87 35.45
CA ALA A 267 5.74 -10.31 35.54
C ALA A 267 4.39 -10.71 34.89
N ASP A 268 4.32 -11.92 34.34
CA ASP A 268 3.11 -12.41 33.65
C ASP A 268 1.85 -12.37 34.56
N SER A 269 2.03 -12.53 35.85
CA SER A 269 0.96 -12.44 36.85
C SER A 269 0.39 -11.03 37.06
N GLU A 270 1.08 -10.01 36.56
CA GLU A 270 0.70 -8.60 36.66
C GLU A 270 0.15 -8.05 35.33
N LEU A 271 0.15 -8.87 34.26
CA LEU A 271 -0.42 -8.48 32.97
C LEU A 271 -1.94 -8.41 33.06
N SER A 272 -2.52 -7.46 32.30
CA SER A 272 -3.97 -7.49 32.07
C SER A 272 -4.35 -8.76 31.29
N GLU A 273 -5.60 -9.19 31.41
CA GLU A 273 -6.12 -10.37 30.70
C GLU A 273 -5.85 -10.26 29.18
N ASN A 274 -6.09 -9.08 28.61
CA ASN A 274 -5.84 -8.82 27.20
C ASN A 274 -4.35 -8.86 26.84
N ALA A 275 -3.49 -8.33 27.68
CA ALA A 275 -2.04 -8.36 27.46
C ALA A 275 -1.50 -9.78 27.54
N PHE A 276 -1.98 -10.58 28.49
CA PHE A 276 -1.64 -12.00 28.63
C PHE A 276 -2.11 -12.80 27.41
N ALA A 277 -3.33 -12.56 26.92
CA ALA A 277 -3.85 -13.22 25.73
C ALA A 277 -3.02 -12.89 24.50
N LYS A 278 -2.63 -11.63 24.30
CA LYS A 278 -1.75 -11.21 23.20
C LYS A 278 -0.36 -11.79 23.29
N LYS A 279 0.23 -11.82 24.46
CA LYS A 279 1.52 -12.48 24.67
C LYS A 279 1.44 -13.97 24.32
N SER A 280 0.42 -14.66 24.78
CA SER A 280 0.20 -16.08 24.50
C SER A 280 0.01 -16.33 22.99
N GLU A 281 -0.70 -15.41 22.28
CA GLU A 281 -0.83 -15.46 20.83
C GLU A 281 0.54 -15.36 20.14
N TYR A 282 1.37 -14.38 20.50
CA TYR A 282 2.70 -14.22 19.92
C TYR A 282 3.61 -15.43 20.21
N GLU A 283 3.59 -15.93 21.43
CA GLU A 283 4.36 -17.13 21.83
C GLU A 283 3.94 -18.37 21.07
N ARG A 284 2.65 -18.52 20.78
CA ARG A 284 2.13 -19.61 19.95
C ARG A 284 2.72 -19.55 18.53
N PHE A 285 2.78 -18.39 17.90
CA PHE A 285 3.39 -18.23 16.58
C PHE A 285 4.90 -18.46 16.62
N LEU A 286 5.61 -17.91 17.60
CA LEU A 286 7.07 -18.05 17.73
C LEU A 286 7.50 -19.49 18.00
N ASN A 287 6.70 -20.25 18.75
CA ASN A 287 7.01 -21.61 19.16
C ASN A 287 6.47 -22.68 18.21
N ASN A 288 5.71 -22.29 17.20
CA ASN A 288 5.17 -23.22 16.22
C ASN A 288 6.28 -23.79 15.33
N LYS A 289 6.71 -25.03 15.62
CA LYS A 289 7.71 -25.77 14.84
C LYS A 289 7.10 -26.65 13.75
N GLN A 290 5.79 -26.70 13.64
CA GLN A 290 5.06 -27.57 12.73
C GLN A 290 4.33 -26.82 11.61
N GLY A 291 4.62 -25.55 11.42
CA GLY A 291 4.02 -24.74 10.37
C GLY A 291 4.22 -25.40 9.00
N LEU A 292 3.15 -25.97 8.46
CA LEU A 292 3.12 -26.60 7.14
C LEU A 292 2.84 -25.59 6.01
N VAL A 293 2.53 -24.36 6.39
CA VAL A 293 2.15 -23.30 5.45
C VAL A 293 3.32 -22.33 5.31
N ASP A 294 3.82 -22.23 4.11
CA ASP A 294 4.83 -21.25 3.73
C ASP A 294 4.18 -19.86 3.62
N ILE A 295 4.76 -18.87 4.29
CA ILE A 295 4.23 -17.49 4.35
C ILE A 295 4.18 -16.88 2.95
N GLU A 296 5.22 -17.06 2.14
CA GLU A 296 5.29 -16.54 0.79
C GLU A 296 4.22 -17.16 -0.11
N GLN A 297 4.00 -18.47 0.00
CA GLN A 297 2.94 -19.17 -0.74
C GLN A 297 1.54 -18.68 -0.32
N THR A 298 1.33 -18.41 0.96
CA THR A 298 0.06 -17.89 1.48
C THR A 298 -0.21 -16.49 0.95
N GLU A 299 0.79 -15.63 0.98
CA GLU A 299 0.71 -14.27 0.45
C GLU A 299 0.44 -14.30 -1.06
N GLU A 300 1.16 -15.13 -1.80
CA GLU A 300 0.94 -15.29 -3.24
C GLU A 300 -0.48 -15.83 -3.55
N ALA A 301 -0.99 -16.74 -2.73
CA ALA A 301 -2.36 -17.24 -2.86
C ALA A 301 -3.39 -16.12 -2.62
N MET A 302 -3.22 -15.33 -1.59
CA MET A 302 -4.07 -14.16 -1.32
C MET A 302 -4.02 -13.14 -2.45
N GLN A 303 -2.84 -12.80 -2.93
CA GLN A 303 -2.66 -11.87 -4.04
C GLN A 303 -3.31 -12.36 -5.34
N LYS A 304 -3.26 -13.68 -5.62
CA LYS A 304 -3.96 -14.29 -6.76
C LYS A 304 -5.48 -14.19 -6.62
N ILE A 305 -6.01 -14.41 -5.41
CA ILE A 305 -7.44 -14.25 -5.14
C ILE A 305 -7.87 -12.80 -5.40
N MET A 306 -7.13 -11.84 -4.86
CA MET A 306 -7.42 -10.43 -5.07
C MET A 306 -7.34 -10.04 -6.55
N ASP A 307 -6.32 -10.49 -7.27
CA ASP A 307 -6.15 -10.21 -8.70
C ASP A 307 -7.31 -10.78 -9.54
N GLN A 308 -7.74 -12.01 -9.28
CA GLN A 308 -8.74 -12.70 -10.08
C GLN A 308 -10.19 -12.34 -9.72
N TYR A 309 -10.47 -11.96 -8.50
CA TYR A 309 -11.85 -11.78 -8.02
C TYR A 309 -12.14 -10.36 -7.50
N ALA A 310 -11.15 -9.61 -7.07
CA ALA A 310 -11.33 -8.29 -6.49
C ALA A 310 -10.82 -7.15 -7.40
N GLY A 311 -10.86 -7.35 -8.71
CA GLY A 311 -10.55 -6.30 -9.68
C GLY A 311 -9.06 -5.99 -9.82
N GLY A 312 -8.24 -7.02 -9.94
CA GLY A 312 -6.84 -6.87 -10.32
C GLY A 312 -6.63 -6.74 -11.83
N ILE A 313 -5.38 -6.80 -12.26
CA ILE A 313 -4.99 -6.68 -13.68
C ILE A 313 -5.64 -7.76 -14.54
N SER A 314 -5.71 -9.00 -14.04
CA SER A 314 -6.26 -10.13 -14.79
C SER A 314 -7.76 -10.01 -15.12
N THR A 315 -8.43 -9.02 -14.54
CA THR A 315 -9.84 -8.69 -14.77
C THR A 315 -10.05 -7.28 -15.32
N ASP A 316 -9.01 -6.71 -15.90
CA ASP A 316 -9.02 -5.32 -16.39
C ASP A 316 -9.52 -4.33 -15.33
N TYR A 317 -9.14 -4.58 -14.07
CA TYR A 317 -9.54 -3.82 -12.87
C TYR A 317 -11.04 -3.84 -12.56
N GLN A 318 -11.83 -4.64 -13.26
CA GLN A 318 -13.27 -4.73 -13.05
C GLN A 318 -13.59 -5.69 -11.91
N TYR A 319 -14.55 -5.31 -11.09
CA TYR A 319 -15.12 -6.17 -10.07
C TYR A 319 -16.64 -6.01 -10.01
N ASN A 320 -17.30 -6.99 -9.45
CA ASN A 320 -18.72 -6.98 -9.17
C ASN A 320 -18.99 -7.75 -7.87
N GLU A 321 -20.18 -7.62 -7.35
CA GLU A 321 -20.57 -8.19 -6.07
C GLU A 321 -20.33 -9.71 -6.00
N ALA A 322 -20.77 -10.45 -6.99
CA ALA A 322 -20.59 -11.91 -7.01
C ALA A 322 -19.11 -12.34 -7.00
N ARG A 323 -18.24 -11.61 -7.69
CA ARG A 323 -16.77 -11.86 -7.62
C ARG A 323 -16.19 -11.51 -6.27
N LEU A 324 -16.64 -10.41 -5.66
CA LEU A 324 -16.18 -10.01 -4.33
C LEU A 324 -16.61 -11.01 -3.26
N GLU A 325 -17.82 -11.56 -3.33
CA GLU A 325 -18.28 -12.65 -2.47
C GLU A 325 -17.36 -13.88 -2.61
N LEU A 326 -17.00 -14.27 -3.83
CA LEU A 326 -16.06 -15.37 -4.07
C LEU A 326 -14.66 -15.05 -3.52
N ALA A 327 -14.19 -13.81 -3.62
CA ALA A 327 -12.92 -13.41 -3.03
C ALA A 327 -12.95 -13.56 -1.51
N ASP A 328 -14.01 -13.08 -0.87
CA ASP A 328 -14.22 -13.16 0.58
C ASP A 328 -14.23 -14.62 1.07
N GLU A 329 -15.01 -15.49 0.42
CA GLU A 329 -15.04 -16.93 0.73
C GLU A 329 -13.66 -17.59 0.62
N LYS A 330 -12.92 -17.28 -0.44
CA LYS A 330 -11.57 -17.84 -0.66
C LYS A 330 -10.54 -17.33 0.34
N ILE A 331 -10.61 -16.05 0.70
CA ILE A 331 -9.72 -15.45 1.72
C ILE A 331 -10.03 -16.07 3.09
N LYS A 332 -11.29 -16.21 3.46
CA LYS A 332 -11.70 -16.89 4.70
C LYS A 332 -11.25 -18.35 4.75
N PHE A 333 -11.27 -19.05 3.61
CA PHE A 333 -10.73 -20.40 3.54
C PHE A 333 -9.20 -20.42 3.73
N LEU A 334 -8.49 -19.48 3.11
CA LEU A 334 -7.05 -19.34 3.24
C LEU A 334 -6.65 -19.03 4.70
N GLU A 335 -7.36 -18.10 5.34
CA GLU A 335 -7.19 -17.76 6.76
C GLU A 335 -7.37 -18.98 7.67
N LYS A 336 -8.46 -19.74 7.48
CA LYS A 336 -8.69 -20.97 8.25
C LYS A 336 -7.59 -21.99 8.00
N SER A 337 -7.10 -22.14 6.79
CA SER A 337 -6.01 -23.06 6.47
C SER A 337 -4.73 -22.64 7.19
N CYS A 338 -4.40 -21.37 7.22
CA CYS A 338 -3.27 -20.84 7.97
C CYS A 338 -3.43 -21.13 9.48
N LEU A 339 -4.61 -20.87 10.05
CA LEU A 339 -4.89 -21.07 11.46
C LEU A 339 -4.87 -22.55 11.86
N LEU A 340 -5.40 -23.45 11.02
CA LEU A 340 -5.40 -24.90 11.28
C LEU A 340 -3.98 -25.48 11.32
N TYR A 341 -3.09 -24.98 10.51
CA TYR A 341 -1.69 -25.43 10.47
C TYR A 341 -0.78 -24.71 11.48
N THR A 342 -1.28 -23.67 12.14
CA THR A 342 -0.59 -22.92 13.20
C THR A 342 -1.13 -23.20 14.58
N SER A 343 -2.33 -23.80 14.73
CA SER A 343 -2.89 -24.25 15.98
C SER A 343 -2.62 -25.74 16.18
N ASP A 344 -2.30 -26.15 17.40
CA ASP A 344 -2.33 -27.57 17.78
C ASP A 344 -3.72 -28.14 17.47
N ALA A 345 -3.77 -28.99 16.46
CA ALA A 345 -4.93 -29.85 16.23
C ALA A 345 -4.80 -31.08 17.14
#